data_49fcf3456923f51e543d285242d8187b
#
_entry.id   49fcf3456923f51e543d285242d8187b
#
_cell.length_a   1.000
_cell.length_b   1.000
_cell.length_c   1.000
_cell.angle_alpha   90.00
_cell.angle_beta   90.00
_cell.angle_gamma   90.00
#
_symmetry.space_group_name_H-M   'P 1'
#
loop_
_entity.id
_entity.type
_entity.pdbx_description
1 polymer ?
#
loop_
_entity_poly.entity_id
_entity_poly.type
_entity_poly.pdbx_seq_one_letter_code
_entity_poly.pdbx_strand_id
1 'polypeptide(L)'
;MFDYTQRLARVQQAMASGGLDLLFLNASTNLQYLTGIARDEPNYGNTMYPGEWLTGAWVPQQGAPILTLPRMLADFHLGHIPGYDARVLPDAGDPVALAAEVMTALHVPANARIAVDDRSWAELVLNVQKLRPQAILSQASAIMAPIRRIKDEDEIAIMRKAGAITEAAYLATLQQLKHRMTNLDLITEVNYQLRKHGSRTHSFVTSFYNMGTAYPFDFTNREEVLQVPLEAPVSVSFDFGAVYEGYCYDYGRSVFFGEPDEEYRRVHALVMASQAAGIAALRAGSTCAAADAAARQVIVDGGYGPAFRHRLGHGIGMDVHEPPFLTAGDATVLAEGMCFTVEPSIFMPHQLGCRVEDVVVVRAGGGEALTSGFQSLHVVA
;
A
#
# COMPACT_ATOMS: atom_id res chain seq x y z
N MET A 1 5.66 18.97 -8.02
CA MET A 1 4.19 19.13 -7.71
C MET A 1 3.43 18.48 -8.84
N PHE A 2 2.50 17.58 -8.54
CA PHE A 2 1.77 16.81 -9.56
C PHE A 2 0.86 17.71 -10.41
N ASP A 3 0.76 17.39 -11.70
CA ASP A 3 -0.23 17.98 -12.60
C ASP A 3 -1.55 17.20 -12.53
N TYR A 4 -2.42 17.62 -11.63
CA TYR A 4 -3.73 16.97 -11.44
C TYR A 4 -4.65 17.15 -12.66
N THR A 5 -4.45 18.19 -13.48
CA THR A 5 -5.19 18.37 -14.73
C THR A 5 -4.84 17.27 -15.72
N GLN A 6 -3.56 16.94 -15.84
CA GLN A 6 -3.11 15.85 -16.71
C GLN A 6 -3.59 14.48 -16.17
N ARG A 7 -3.59 14.28 -14.84
CA ARG A 7 -4.13 13.05 -14.23
C ARG A 7 -5.62 12.89 -14.53
N LEU A 8 -6.41 13.97 -14.38
CA LEU A 8 -7.83 13.98 -14.75
C LEU A 8 -8.05 13.63 -16.22
N ALA A 9 -7.29 14.26 -17.11
CA ALA A 9 -7.39 13.99 -18.54
C ALA A 9 -7.12 12.52 -18.88
N ARG A 10 -6.10 11.90 -18.26
CA ARG A 10 -5.81 10.46 -18.43
C ARG A 10 -6.97 9.57 -17.97
N VAL A 11 -7.56 9.90 -16.81
CA VAL A 11 -8.71 9.15 -16.27
C VAL A 11 -9.91 9.28 -17.19
N GLN A 12 -10.24 10.49 -17.62
CA GLN A 12 -11.37 10.72 -18.54
C GLN A 12 -11.19 10.05 -19.91
N GLN A 13 -9.96 10.02 -20.43
CA GLN A 13 -9.63 9.28 -21.65
C GLN A 13 -9.85 7.77 -21.48
N ALA A 14 -9.43 7.21 -20.34
CA ALA A 14 -9.66 5.79 -20.01
C ALA A 14 -11.16 5.49 -19.84
N MET A 15 -11.92 6.40 -19.21
CA MET A 15 -13.37 6.31 -19.10
C MET A 15 -14.04 6.28 -20.48
N ALA A 16 -13.64 7.18 -21.38
CA ALA A 16 -14.17 7.24 -22.74
C ALA A 16 -13.88 5.94 -23.52
N SER A 17 -12.65 5.42 -23.41
CA SER A 17 -12.25 4.15 -24.04
C SER A 17 -13.03 2.95 -23.49
N GLY A 18 -13.40 2.97 -22.21
CA GLY A 18 -14.19 1.95 -21.53
C GLY A 18 -15.71 2.16 -21.67
N GLY A 19 -16.15 3.25 -22.30
CA GLY A 19 -17.56 3.62 -22.41
C GLY A 19 -18.22 3.90 -21.07
N LEU A 20 -17.48 4.49 -20.12
CA LEU A 20 -17.95 4.84 -18.78
C LEU A 20 -18.45 6.28 -18.76
N ASP A 21 -19.66 6.52 -18.25
CA ASP A 21 -20.26 7.85 -18.21
C ASP A 21 -19.87 8.62 -16.93
N LEU A 22 -19.75 7.90 -15.81
CA LEU A 22 -19.48 8.49 -14.50
C LEU A 22 -18.56 7.59 -13.69
N LEU A 23 -17.63 8.21 -12.96
CA LEU A 23 -16.77 7.56 -11.96
C LEU A 23 -16.98 8.27 -10.62
N PHE A 24 -17.31 7.52 -9.57
CA PHE A 24 -17.32 8.02 -8.21
C PHE A 24 -16.11 7.50 -7.43
N LEU A 25 -15.35 8.42 -6.87
CA LEU A 25 -14.20 8.14 -6.01
C LEU A 25 -14.49 8.65 -4.61
N ASN A 26 -14.61 7.74 -3.65
CA ASN A 26 -14.76 8.13 -2.24
C ASN A 26 -13.44 8.69 -1.68
N ALA A 27 -13.38 9.02 -0.38
CA ALA A 27 -12.18 9.51 0.30
C ALA A 27 -11.09 8.43 0.36
N SER A 28 -10.52 8.10 -0.78
CA SER A 28 -9.59 7.00 -1.03
C SER A 28 -8.27 7.47 -1.63
N THR A 29 -7.36 6.53 -1.85
CA THR A 29 -6.13 6.75 -2.63
C THR A 29 -6.41 7.19 -4.07
N ASN A 30 -7.51 6.73 -4.68
CA ASN A 30 -7.90 7.15 -6.01
C ASN A 30 -8.30 8.62 -6.05
N LEU A 31 -9.04 9.09 -5.04
CA LEU A 31 -9.37 10.51 -4.90
C LEU A 31 -8.11 11.36 -4.70
N GLN A 32 -7.22 10.94 -3.79
CA GLN A 32 -5.96 11.65 -3.55
C GLN A 32 -5.08 11.68 -4.80
N TYR A 33 -4.99 10.58 -5.55
CA TYR A 33 -4.26 10.53 -6.81
C TYR A 33 -4.77 11.56 -7.82
N LEU A 34 -6.11 11.66 -7.92
CA LEU A 34 -6.75 12.53 -8.90
C LEU A 34 -6.74 14.01 -8.52
N THR A 35 -6.84 14.33 -7.24
CA THR A 35 -7.13 15.69 -6.75
C THR A 35 -6.06 16.29 -5.86
N GLY A 36 -5.19 15.48 -5.29
CA GLY A 36 -4.25 15.90 -4.25
C GLY A 36 -4.87 16.06 -2.86
N ILE A 37 -6.18 15.84 -2.72
CA ILE A 37 -6.84 15.88 -1.42
C ILE A 37 -6.30 14.73 -0.58
N ALA A 38 -5.59 15.07 0.50
CA ALA A 38 -5.01 14.07 1.37
C ALA A 38 -6.12 13.24 2.02
N ARG A 39 -6.01 11.92 1.90
CA ARG A 39 -6.88 11.01 2.66
C ARG A 39 -6.49 11.02 4.14
N ASP A 40 -7.46 10.87 5.00
CA ASP A 40 -7.24 10.49 6.38
C ASP A 40 -6.92 9.00 6.50
N GLU A 41 -6.46 8.57 7.67
CA GLU A 41 -6.30 7.14 7.95
C GLU A 41 -7.64 6.43 7.78
N PRO A 42 -7.65 5.21 7.20
CA PRO A 42 -8.88 4.47 7.02
C PRO A 42 -9.58 4.25 8.36
N ASN A 43 -10.73 4.85 8.54
CA ASN A 43 -11.54 4.68 9.73
C ASN A 43 -12.63 3.64 9.44
N TYR A 44 -12.27 2.37 9.50
CA TYR A 44 -13.18 1.29 9.19
C TYR A 44 -14.23 1.13 10.30
N GLY A 45 -15.48 1.25 9.91
CA GLY A 45 -16.62 0.90 10.76
C GLY A 45 -17.21 2.02 11.63
N ASN A 46 -16.67 3.23 11.56
CA ASN A 46 -17.25 4.39 12.24
C ASN A 46 -17.86 5.35 11.24
N THR A 47 -19.15 5.59 11.34
CA THR A 47 -19.83 6.66 10.60
C THR A 47 -19.68 7.95 11.41
N MET A 48 -18.91 8.90 10.89
CA MET A 48 -18.70 10.18 11.57
C MET A 48 -19.83 11.18 11.32
N TYR A 49 -20.48 11.10 10.15
CA TYR A 49 -21.56 12.01 9.75
C TYR A 49 -22.68 11.25 9.05
N PRO A 50 -23.95 11.70 9.20
CA PRO A 50 -25.01 11.26 8.31
C PRO A 50 -24.65 11.59 6.85
N GLY A 51 -24.73 10.60 5.95
CA GLY A 51 -24.40 10.80 4.55
C GLY A 51 -22.90 10.78 4.21
N GLU A 52 -22.02 10.30 5.10
CA GLU A 52 -20.59 10.16 4.86
C GLU A 52 -20.27 9.35 3.60
N TRP A 53 -21.14 8.40 3.25
CA TRP A 53 -21.04 7.61 2.02
C TRP A 53 -20.96 8.45 0.73
N LEU A 54 -21.44 9.71 0.80
CA LEU A 54 -21.43 10.65 -0.31
C LEU A 54 -20.10 11.40 -0.45
N THR A 55 -19.23 11.35 0.57
CA THR A 55 -17.96 12.09 0.56
C THR A 55 -17.03 11.56 -0.53
N GLY A 56 -16.72 12.42 -1.53
CA GLY A 56 -15.87 12.02 -2.65
C GLY A 56 -16.03 12.91 -3.89
N ALA A 57 -15.51 12.42 -5.02
CA ALA A 57 -15.57 13.09 -6.31
C ALA A 57 -16.46 12.32 -7.30
N TRP A 58 -17.34 13.05 -7.95
CA TRP A 58 -18.14 12.62 -9.08
C TRP A 58 -17.46 13.09 -10.36
N VAL A 59 -16.79 12.19 -11.05
CA VAL A 59 -15.96 12.47 -12.23
C VAL A 59 -16.76 12.10 -13.47
N PRO A 60 -17.22 13.07 -14.28
CA PRO A 60 -17.86 12.79 -15.56
C PRO A 60 -16.81 12.40 -16.60
N GLN A 61 -17.25 11.73 -17.67
CA GLN A 61 -16.39 11.40 -18.81
C GLN A 61 -15.76 12.66 -19.43
N GLN A 62 -16.46 13.80 -19.38
CA GLN A 62 -15.99 15.10 -19.86
C GLN A 62 -16.42 16.21 -18.92
N GLY A 63 -15.60 17.25 -18.80
CA GLY A 63 -15.86 18.38 -17.91
C GLY A 63 -15.24 18.25 -16.54
N ALA A 64 -15.54 19.17 -15.64
CA ALA A 64 -14.98 19.23 -14.31
C ALA A 64 -15.68 18.26 -13.36
N PRO A 65 -14.95 17.58 -12.45
CA PRO A 65 -15.55 16.81 -11.37
C PRO A 65 -16.29 17.71 -10.37
N ILE A 66 -17.34 17.13 -9.75
CA ILE A 66 -18.01 17.74 -8.59
C ILE A 66 -17.58 16.98 -7.33
N LEU A 67 -17.14 17.72 -6.31
CA LEU A 67 -16.88 17.16 -4.98
C LEU A 67 -18.14 17.25 -4.12
N THR A 68 -18.43 16.19 -3.38
CA THR A 68 -19.46 16.18 -2.33
C THR A 68 -18.78 15.99 -0.98
N LEU A 69 -19.06 16.89 -0.04
CA LEU A 69 -18.41 16.94 1.26
C LEU A 69 -19.42 17.28 2.35
N PRO A 70 -19.35 16.64 3.54
CA PRO A 70 -20.06 17.11 4.71
C PRO A 70 -19.59 18.54 5.09
N ARG A 71 -20.51 19.34 5.68
CA ARG A 71 -20.25 20.73 6.06
C ARG A 71 -18.95 20.88 6.87
N MET A 72 -18.72 20.01 7.84
CA MET A 72 -17.55 20.11 8.70
C MET A 72 -16.24 19.91 7.92
N LEU A 73 -16.18 18.96 6.97
CA LEU A 73 -15.03 18.81 6.10
C LEU A 73 -14.87 20.01 5.17
N ALA A 74 -15.96 20.53 4.65
CA ALA A 74 -15.94 21.71 3.80
C ALA A 74 -15.38 22.94 4.55
N ASP A 75 -15.83 23.19 5.77
CA ASP A 75 -15.38 24.30 6.59
C ASP A 75 -13.89 24.26 6.93
N PHE A 76 -13.33 23.04 7.12
CA PHE A 76 -11.93 22.88 7.50
C PHE A 76 -10.97 22.66 6.33
N HIS A 77 -11.45 22.14 5.18
CA HIS A 77 -10.56 21.68 4.09
C HIS A 77 -10.79 22.37 2.75
N LEU A 78 -11.98 22.94 2.46
CA LEU A 78 -12.28 23.53 1.13
C LEU A 78 -11.38 24.69 0.72
N GLY A 79 -10.92 25.49 1.68
CA GLY A 79 -9.99 26.59 1.41
C GLY A 79 -8.65 26.14 0.79
N HIS A 80 -8.37 24.85 0.81
CA HIS A 80 -7.13 24.22 0.32
C HIS A 80 -7.32 23.40 -0.98
N ILE A 81 -8.53 23.40 -1.57
CA ILE A 81 -8.85 22.62 -2.79
C ILE A 81 -9.27 23.57 -3.91
N PRO A 82 -8.33 24.29 -4.53
CA PRO A 82 -8.66 25.20 -5.63
C PRO A 82 -9.09 24.41 -6.89
N GLY A 83 -10.11 24.91 -7.58
CA GLY A 83 -10.45 24.46 -8.93
C GLY A 83 -11.53 23.37 -9.03
N TYR A 84 -12.14 22.96 -7.94
CA TYR A 84 -13.26 22.02 -7.97
C TYR A 84 -14.58 22.68 -7.56
N ASP A 85 -15.68 22.32 -8.27
CA ASP A 85 -17.05 22.61 -7.81
C ASP A 85 -17.36 21.71 -6.61
N ALA A 86 -17.64 22.29 -5.46
CA ALA A 86 -17.90 21.55 -4.24
C ALA A 86 -19.37 21.75 -3.81
N ARG A 87 -20.04 20.64 -3.58
CA ARG A 87 -21.41 20.59 -3.06
C ARG A 87 -21.35 20.14 -1.61
N VAL A 88 -21.76 21.04 -0.72
CA VAL A 88 -21.71 20.81 0.73
C VAL A 88 -23.02 20.21 1.21
N LEU A 89 -22.92 19.06 1.88
CA LEU A 89 -24.05 18.47 2.59
C LEU A 89 -24.20 19.15 3.95
N PRO A 90 -25.31 19.89 4.22
CA PRO A 90 -25.62 20.45 5.53
C PRO A 90 -25.86 19.32 6.56
N ASP A 91 -25.68 19.61 7.85
CA ASP A 91 -25.85 18.63 8.94
C ASP A 91 -27.25 17.98 8.97
N ALA A 92 -28.27 18.73 8.57
CA ALA A 92 -29.66 18.25 8.44
C ALA A 92 -30.06 18.00 6.98
N GLY A 93 -29.08 17.94 6.06
CA GLY A 93 -29.32 17.73 4.63
C GLY A 93 -29.69 16.30 4.28
N ASP A 94 -30.37 16.12 3.16
CA ASP A 94 -30.65 14.80 2.58
C ASP A 94 -29.52 14.42 1.61
N PRO A 95 -28.68 13.43 1.94
CA PRO A 95 -27.58 13.04 1.07
C PRO A 95 -28.05 12.40 -0.25
N VAL A 96 -29.23 11.78 -0.27
CA VAL A 96 -29.79 11.18 -1.49
C VAL A 96 -30.27 12.28 -2.45
N ALA A 97 -30.89 13.34 -1.91
CA ALA A 97 -31.28 14.49 -2.70
C ALA A 97 -30.06 15.22 -3.30
N LEU A 98 -28.97 15.37 -2.51
CA LEU A 98 -27.71 15.95 -3.01
C LEU A 98 -27.08 15.09 -4.11
N ALA A 99 -27.06 13.77 -3.96
CA ALA A 99 -26.57 12.86 -5.00
C ALA A 99 -27.38 13.00 -6.31
N ALA A 100 -28.72 13.11 -6.18
CA ALA A 100 -29.61 13.32 -7.34
C ALA A 100 -29.34 14.67 -8.02
N GLU A 101 -29.11 15.74 -7.26
CA GLU A 101 -28.73 17.06 -7.78
C GLU A 101 -27.41 16.98 -8.55
N VAL A 102 -26.37 16.35 -7.99
CA VAL A 102 -25.05 16.18 -8.64
C VAL A 102 -25.17 15.39 -9.93
N MET A 103 -25.89 14.26 -9.93
CA MET A 103 -26.12 13.47 -11.13
C MET A 103 -26.87 14.26 -12.20
N THR A 104 -27.76 15.16 -11.82
CA THR A 104 -28.49 16.04 -12.73
C THR A 104 -27.56 17.11 -13.32
N ALA A 105 -26.75 17.75 -12.47
CA ALA A 105 -25.77 18.75 -12.88
C ALA A 105 -24.72 18.19 -13.86
N LEU A 106 -24.34 16.92 -13.67
CA LEU A 106 -23.40 16.18 -14.55
C LEU A 106 -24.10 15.51 -15.75
N HIS A 107 -25.40 15.73 -15.96
CA HIS A 107 -26.19 15.15 -17.04
C HIS A 107 -26.09 13.62 -17.15
N VAL A 108 -26.02 12.92 -15.99
CA VAL A 108 -25.87 11.46 -15.93
C VAL A 108 -27.12 10.78 -16.51
N PRO A 109 -27.03 10.00 -17.61
CA PRO A 109 -28.17 9.36 -18.24
C PRO A 109 -28.82 8.29 -17.34
N ALA A 110 -30.10 7.97 -17.62
CA ALA A 110 -30.83 6.98 -16.82
C ALA A 110 -30.20 5.58 -16.88
N ASN A 111 -29.61 5.23 -18.04
CA ASN A 111 -28.94 3.96 -18.31
C ASN A 111 -27.41 4.08 -18.27
N ALA A 112 -26.87 5.01 -17.49
CA ALA A 112 -25.45 5.29 -17.39
C ALA A 112 -24.62 4.06 -17.00
N ARG A 113 -23.40 3.99 -17.50
CA ARG A 113 -22.36 3.10 -16.99
C ARG A 113 -21.57 3.85 -15.93
N ILE A 114 -21.70 3.41 -14.68
CA ILE A 114 -21.14 4.10 -13.51
C ILE A 114 -20.14 3.17 -12.84
N ALA A 115 -18.89 3.62 -12.67
CA ALA A 115 -17.94 2.96 -11.82
C ALA A 115 -17.92 3.61 -10.42
N VAL A 116 -17.82 2.80 -9.39
CA VAL A 116 -17.67 3.24 -8.00
C VAL A 116 -16.38 2.70 -7.43
N ASP A 117 -15.77 3.44 -6.52
CA ASP A 117 -14.55 3.01 -5.86
C ASP A 117 -14.74 1.65 -5.18
N ASP A 118 -13.77 0.77 -5.28
CA ASP A 118 -13.89 -0.65 -4.89
C ASP A 118 -14.22 -0.85 -3.40
N ARG A 119 -13.88 0.14 -2.57
CA ARG A 119 -14.15 0.16 -1.13
C ARG A 119 -15.21 1.20 -0.74
N SER A 120 -16.16 1.43 -1.63
CA SER A 120 -17.30 2.30 -1.33
C SER A 120 -18.25 1.65 -0.32
N TRP A 121 -18.92 2.50 0.45
CA TRP A 121 -20.03 2.06 1.29
C TRP A 121 -21.12 1.39 0.44
N ALA A 122 -21.65 0.29 0.93
CA ALA A 122 -22.81 -0.34 0.28
C ALA A 122 -23.99 0.64 0.14
N GLU A 123 -24.12 1.59 1.06
CA GLU A 123 -25.15 2.64 1.03
C GLU A 123 -25.01 3.51 -0.22
N LEU A 124 -23.82 3.88 -0.65
CA LEU A 124 -23.59 4.58 -1.92
C LEU A 124 -24.15 3.77 -3.09
N VAL A 125 -23.76 2.50 -3.21
CA VAL A 125 -24.15 1.63 -4.32
C VAL A 125 -25.67 1.48 -4.39
N LEU A 126 -26.32 1.25 -3.24
CA LEU A 126 -27.77 1.08 -3.14
C LEU A 126 -28.51 2.39 -3.50
N ASN A 127 -28.03 3.54 -3.07
CA ASN A 127 -28.64 4.84 -3.39
C ASN A 127 -28.40 5.22 -4.85
N VAL A 128 -27.22 4.98 -5.41
CA VAL A 128 -26.96 5.19 -6.84
C VAL A 128 -27.87 4.31 -7.70
N GLN A 129 -28.03 3.02 -7.34
CA GLN A 129 -28.94 2.11 -8.05
C GLN A 129 -30.40 2.52 -7.92
N LYS A 130 -30.81 3.09 -6.77
CA LYS A 130 -32.16 3.63 -6.57
C LYS A 130 -32.41 4.88 -7.42
N LEU A 131 -31.42 5.78 -7.51
CA LEU A 131 -31.50 7.01 -8.31
C LEU A 131 -31.41 6.76 -9.82
N ARG A 132 -30.71 5.71 -10.23
CA ARG A 132 -30.52 5.28 -11.61
C ARG A 132 -30.77 3.79 -11.76
N PRO A 133 -32.04 3.32 -11.74
CA PRO A 133 -32.36 1.88 -11.75
C PRO A 133 -31.88 1.12 -12.99
N GLN A 134 -31.66 1.84 -14.09
CA GLN A 134 -31.16 1.24 -15.35
C GLN A 134 -29.64 1.36 -15.51
N ALA A 135 -28.93 1.95 -14.54
CA ALA A 135 -27.48 2.08 -14.59
C ALA A 135 -26.79 0.72 -14.48
N ILE A 136 -25.68 0.60 -15.19
CA ILE A 136 -24.77 -0.55 -15.09
C ILE A 136 -23.62 -0.13 -14.17
N LEU A 137 -23.52 -0.78 -13.02
CA LEU A 137 -22.48 -0.49 -12.03
C LEU A 137 -21.26 -1.37 -12.26
N SER A 138 -20.07 -0.82 -12.03
CA SER A 138 -18.78 -1.49 -12.11
C SER A 138 -17.80 -0.93 -11.08
N GLN A 139 -16.62 -1.56 -10.95
CA GLN A 139 -15.57 -1.15 -10.03
C GLN A 139 -14.65 -0.11 -10.68
N ALA A 140 -14.23 0.89 -9.91
CA ALA A 140 -13.29 1.92 -10.35
C ALA A 140 -11.89 1.38 -10.68
N SER A 141 -11.49 0.27 -10.07
CA SER A 141 -10.19 -0.37 -10.33
C SER A 141 -9.98 -0.75 -11.79
N ALA A 142 -11.05 -1.02 -12.56
CA ALA A 142 -10.95 -1.27 -13.99
C ALA A 142 -10.32 -0.08 -14.75
N ILE A 143 -10.52 1.14 -14.26
CA ILE A 143 -9.97 2.38 -14.84
C ILE A 143 -8.71 2.82 -14.06
N MET A 144 -8.79 2.86 -12.73
CA MET A 144 -7.75 3.48 -11.90
C MET A 144 -6.50 2.60 -11.74
N ALA A 145 -6.64 1.28 -11.63
CA ALA A 145 -5.51 0.40 -11.39
C ALA A 145 -4.49 0.39 -12.56
N PRO A 146 -4.89 0.31 -13.85
CA PRO A 146 -3.92 0.42 -14.94
C PRO A 146 -3.16 1.75 -14.98
N ILE A 147 -3.83 2.85 -14.62
CA ILE A 147 -3.22 4.19 -14.59
C ILE A 147 -2.20 4.31 -13.45
N ARG A 148 -2.58 3.89 -12.22
CA ARG A 148 -1.73 3.99 -11.03
C ARG A 148 -0.61 2.96 -10.99
N ARG A 149 -0.76 1.86 -11.73
CA ARG A 149 0.23 0.77 -11.79
C ARG A 149 1.59 1.25 -12.28
N ILE A 150 1.62 2.15 -13.26
CA ILE A 150 2.86 2.69 -13.83
C ILE A 150 3.11 4.05 -13.24
N LYS A 151 4.13 4.14 -12.39
CA LYS A 151 4.58 5.36 -11.73
C LYS A 151 5.45 6.17 -12.68
N ASP A 152 5.22 7.47 -12.74
CA ASP A 152 6.16 8.39 -13.38
C ASP A 152 7.36 8.70 -12.46
N GLU A 153 8.37 9.42 -12.98
CA GLU A 153 9.60 9.68 -12.22
C GLU A 153 9.36 10.60 -11.01
N ASP A 154 8.35 11.46 -11.03
CA ASP A 154 7.97 12.29 -9.87
C ASP A 154 7.37 11.41 -8.76
N GLU A 155 6.51 10.44 -9.11
CA GLU A 155 5.97 9.46 -8.18
C GLU A 155 7.06 8.58 -7.59
N ILE A 156 7.98 8.10 -8.42
CA ILE A 156 9.15 7.29 -7.99
C ILE A 156 10.06 8.09 -7.05
N ALA A 157 10.28 9.36 -7.32
CA ALA A 157 11.08 10.24 -6.45
C ALA A 157 10.44 10.39 -5.06
N ILE A 158 9.10 10.50 -4.98
CA ILE A 158 8.36 10.54 -3.71
C ILE A 158 8.46 9.20 -2.99
N MET A 159 8.30 8.07 -3.68
CA MET A 159 8.47 6.74 -3.08
C MET A 159 9.91 6.53 -2.58
N ARG A 160 10.91 7.01 -3.29
CA ARG A 160 12.31 6.99 -2.85
C ARG A 160 12.51 7.83 -1.57
N LYS A 161 11.80 8.96 -1.45
CA LYS A 161 11.82 9.76 -0.23
C LYS A 161 11.16 9.03 0.95
N ALA A 162 10.03 8.34 0.71
CA ALA A 162 9.39 7.48 1.71
C ALA A 162 10.34 6.35 2.15
N GLY A 163 11.06 5.73 1.21
CA GLY A 163 12.09 4.72 1.48
C GLY A 163 13.23 5.26 2.35
N ALA A 164 13.77 6.45 2.02
CA ALA A 164 14.82 7.07 2.80
C ALA A 164 14.37 7.41 4.24
N ILE A 165 13.10 7.82 4.44
CA ILE A 165 12.52 8.03 5.77
C ILE A 165 12.44 6.70 6.52
N THR A 166 11.98 5.64 5.87
CA THR A 166 11.85 4.31 6.47
C THR A 166 13.21 3.74 6.87
N GLU A 167 14.21 3.82 6.00
CA GLU A 167 15.57 3.36 6.28
C GLU A 167 16.22 4.15 7.42
N ALA A 168 16.04 5.48 7.46
CA ALA A 168 16.52 6.31 8.56
C ALA A 168 15.84 5.96 9.90
N ALA A 169 14.54 5.69 9.88
CA ALA A 169 13.80 5.23 11.06
C ALA A 169 14.29 3.85 11.53
N TYR A 170 14.56 2.92 10.62
CA TYR A 170 15.16 1.62 10.93
C TYR A 170 16.52 1.77 11.62
N LEU A 171 17.43 2.51 11.01
CA LEU A 171 18.78 2.73 11.55
C LEU A 171 18.76 3.38 12.93
N ALA A 172 17.84 4.34 13.15
CA ALA A 172 17.64 4.96 14.47
C ALA A 172 17.07 3.97 15.48
N THR A 173 16.14 3.11 15.08
CA THR A 173 15.58 2.04 15.91
C THR A 173 16.66 1.05 16.33
N LEU A 174 17.57 0.64 15.44
CA LEU A 174 18.66 -0.29 15.76
C LEU A 174 19.52 0.19 16.95
N GLN A 175 19.70 1.51 17.09
CA GLN A 175 20.46 2.10 18.22
C GLN A 175 19.75 2.01 19.57
N GLN A 176 18.45 1.71 19.57
CA GLN A 176 17.64 1.61 20.78
C GLN A 176 17.38 0.17 21.20
N LEU A 177 17.75 -0.80 20.35
CA LEU A 177 17.50 -2.22 20.64
C LEU A 177 18.27 -2.68 21.88
N LYS A 178 17.57 -3.41 22.74
CA LYS A 178 18.08 -3.96 23.99
C LYS A 178 17.50 -5.35 24.22
N HIS A 179 18.22 -6.18 24.96
CA HIS A 179 17.66 -7.41 25.48
C HIS A 179 16.37 -7.16 26.27
N ARG A 180 15.44 -8.09 26.19
CA ARG A 180 14.16 -8.09 26.89
C ARG A 180 13.19 -6.96 26.49
N MET A 181 13.42 -6.26 25.40
CA MET A 181 12.36 -5.46 24.77
C MET A 181 11.20 -6.36 24.37
N THR A 182 10.00 -5.82 24.41
CA THR A 182 8.79 -6.48 23.91
C THR A 182 8.50 -6.06 22.47
N ASN A 183 7.65 -6.77 21.76
CA ASN A 183 7.17 -6.30 20.46
C ASN A 183 6.46 -4.95 20.57
N LEU A 184 5.78 -4.68 21.68
CA LEU A 184 5.16 -3.37 21.91
C LEU A 184 6.20 -2.24 21.99
N ASP A 185 7.34 -2.49 22.67
CA ASP A 185 8.44 -1.52 22.70
C ASP A 185 9.01 -1.27 21.30
N LEU A 186 9.18 -2.35 20.50
CA LEU A 186 9.68 -2.24 19.13
C LEU A 186 8.71 -1.47 18.23
N ILE A 187 7.39 -1.78 18.30
CA ILE A 187 6.36 -1.05 17.54
C ILE A 187 6.37 0.44 17.88
N THR A 188 6.42 0.73 19.18
CA THR A 188 6.43 2.11 19.68
C THR A 188 7.64 2.87 19.18
N GLU A 189 8.83 2.27 19.25
CA GLU A 189 10.07 2.88 18.81
C GLU A 189 10.07 3.10 17.29
N VAL A 190 9.72 2.09 16.49
CA VAL A 190 9.65 2.22 15.02
C VAL A 190 8.68 3.32 14.62
N ASN A 191 7.47 3.32 15.19
CA ASN A 191 6.46 4.33 14.84
C ASN A 191 6.89 5.74 15.27
N TYR A 192 7.56 5.88 16.42
CA TYR A 192 8.16 7.14 16.85
C TYR A 192 9.23 7.62 15.86
N GLN A 193 10.13 6.73 15.46
CA GLN A 193 11.21 7.08 14.53
C GLN A 193 10.66 7.42 13.13
N LEU A 194 9.66 6.69 12.63
CA LEU A 194 8.99 7.04 11.38
C LEU A 194 8.45 8.48 11.40
N ARG A 195 7.73 8.84 12.47
CA ARG A 195 7.19 10.21 12.65
C ARG A 195 8.30 11.24 12.77
N LYS A 196 9.34 10.95 13.54
CA LYS A 196 10.49 11.84 13.76
C LYS A 196 11.27 12.12 12.48
N HIS A 197 11.37 11.15 11.58
CA HIS A 197 12.07 11.30 10.30
C HIS A 197 11.18 11.83 9.17
N GLY A 198 9.91 12.17 9.46
CA GLY A 198 9.05 12.92 8.54
C GLY A 198 7.98 12.08 7.84
N SER A 199 7.73 10.86 8.28
CA SER A 199 6.55 10.12 7.84
C SER A 199 5.27 10.76 8.38
N ARG A 200 4.23 10.87 7.56
CA ARG A 200 2.91 11.32 8.01
C ARG A 200 2.30 10.32 8.99
N THR A 201 2.40 9.04 8.69
CA THR A 201 1.92 7.91 9.48
C THR A 201 2.69 6.66 9.06
N HIS A 202 2.45 5.51 9.71
CA HIS A 202 2.87 4.21 9.18
C HIS A 202 2.02 3.83 7.96
N SER A 203 2.61 3.15 6.98
CA SER A 203 1.92 2.71 5.76
C SER A 203 0.91 1.59 6.04
N PHE A 204 1.19 0.76 7.03
CA PHE A 204 0.35 -0.29 7.59
C PHE A 204 0.74 -0.53 9.05
N VAL A 205 -0.01 -1.35 9.75
CA VAL A 205 0.29 -1.69 11.16
C VAL A 205 1.66 -2.33 11.25
N THR A 206 2.62 -1.63 11.86
CA THR A 206 3.97 -2.14 12.13
C THR A 206 3.89 -3.48 12.85
N SER A 207 4.56 -4.49 12.30
CA SER A 207 4.51 -5.85 12.82
C SER A 207 5.89 -6.49 12.91
N PHE A 208 5.98 -7.54 13.72
CA PHE A 208 7.19 -8.30 13.93
C PHE A 208 6.90 -9.79 13.92
N TYR A 209 7.81 -10.55 13.33
CA TYR A 209 7.75 -12.01 13.30
C TYR A 209 8.91 -12.55 14.11
N ASN A 210 8.62 -13.00 15.34
CA ASN A 210 9.62 -13.56 16.25
C ASN A 210 9.74 -15.05 15.99
N MET A 211 10.96 -15.53 15.77
CA MET A 211 11.23 -16.95 15.56
C MET A 211 12.44 -17.44 16.31
N GLY A 212 12.25 -18.56 17.01
CA GLY A 212 13.21 -19.24 17.85
C GLY A 212 12.54 -20.37 18.56
N THR A 213 13.26 -21.20 19.30
CA THR A 213 12.72 -22.39 19.98
C THR A 213 11.59 -22.07 20.97
N ALA A 214 11.64 -20.88 21.59
CA ALA A 214 10.63 -20.40 22.53
C ALA A 214 9.48 -19.62 21.86
N TYR A 215 9.55 -19.36 20.54
CA TYR A 215 8.59 -18.52 19.82
C TYR A 215 7.87 -19.33 18.73
N PRO A 216 6.66 -19.81 19.03
CA PRO A 216 5.78 -20.34 17.97
C PRO A 216 5.38 -19.22 17.03
N PHE A 217 5.35 -19.50 15.73
CA PHE A 217 4.75 -18.60 14.76
C PHE A 217 3.22 -18.66 14.94
N ASP A 218 2.72 -17.88 15.90
CA ASP A 218 1.30 -17.81 16.23
C ASP A 218 0.80 -16.38 16.08
N PHE A 219 -0.11 -16.18 15.13
CA PHE A 219 -0.82 -14.92 14.93
C PHE A 219 -2.10 -14.80 15.74
N THR A 220 -2.53 -15.85 16.44
CA THR A 220 -3.85 -15.93 17.07
C THR A 220 -3.94 -15.15 18.38
N ASN A 221 -2.82 -14.91 19.07
CA ASN A 221 -2.75 -14.24 20.36
C ASN A 221 -1.89 -12.96 20.32
N ARG A 222 -2.18 -12.06 19.39
CA ARG A 222 -1.38 -10.86 19.12
C ARG A 222 -1.12 -10.01 20.36
N GLU A 223 -2.12 -9.73 21.18
CA GLU A 223 -1.96 -8.86 22.33
C GLU A 223 -1.10 -9.49 23.44
N GLU A 224 -1.26 -10.79 23.67
CA GLU A 224 -0.44 -11.51 24.64
C GLU A 224 1.03 -11.59 24.20
N VAL A 225 1.28 -11.80 22.91
CA VAL A 225 2.63 -11.84 22.34
C VAL A 225 3.31 -10.47 22.38
N LEU A 226 2.56 -9.38 22.23
CA LEU A 226 3.11 -8.01 22.21
C LEU A 226 3.85 -7.62 23.50
N GLN A 227 3.46 -8.17 24.64
CA GLN A 227 4.01 -7.81 25.94
C GLN A 227 5.06 -8.83 26.45
N VAL A 228 5.32 -9.89 25.69
CA VAL A 228 6.33 -10.90 26.08
C VAL A 228 7.73 -10.35 25.81
N PRO A 229 8.63 -10.31 26.80
CA PRO A 229 10.01 -9.92 26.58
C PRO A 229 10.72 -10.86 25.60
N LEU A 230 11.47 -10.30 24.68
CA LEU A 230 12.30 -11.06 23.74
C LEU A 230 13.48 -11.69 24.49
N GLU A 231 13.51 -13.01 24.55
CA GLU A 231 14.58 -13.79 25.18
C GLU A 231 15.47 -14.40 24.08
N ALA A 232 16.75 -14.11 24.15
CA ALA A 232 17.73 -14.67 23.21
C ALA A 232 17.93 -16.20 23.43
N PRO A 233 18.20 -16.99 22.36
CA PRO A 233 18.35 -16.56 20.99
C PRO A 233 17.01 -16.45 20.25
N VAL A 234 16.79 -15.34 19.54
CA VAL A 234 15.57 -15.13 18.73
C VAL A 234 15.86 -14.23 17.53
N SER A 235 15.34 -14.61 16.36
CA SER A 235 15.29 -13.73 15.21
C SER A 235 13.97 -12.96 15.19
N VAL A 236 14.05 -11.68 14.88
CA VAL A 236 12.90 -10.77 14.78
C VAL A 236 12.91 -10.15 13.39
N SER A 237 11.94 -10.51 12.57
CA SER A 237 11.75 -9.88 11.27
C SER A 237 10.84 -8.68 11.41
N PHE A 238 11.36 -7.51 11.13
CA PHE A 238 10.65 -6.24 11.08
C PHE A 238 9.86 -6.13 9.80
N ASP A 239 8.66 -5.56 9.90
CA ASP A 239 7.73 -5.35 8.79
C ASP A 239 6.98 -4.03 9.02
N PHE A 240 7.38 -2.97 8.30
CA PHE A 240 6.89 -1.61 8.52
C PHE A 240 7.24 -0.67 7.35
N GLY A 241 6.63 0.49 7.32
CA GLY A 241 6.95 1.48 6.29
C GLY A 241 6.40 2.87 6.54
N ALA A 242 6.94 3.85 5.82
CA ALA A 242 6.55 5.25 5.87
C ALA A 242 5.45 5.58 4.85
N VAL A 243 4.72 6.66 5.13
CA VAL A 243 3.89 7.37 4.15
C VAL A 243 4.45 8.78 3.94
N TYR A 244 4.79 9.12 2.71
CA TYR A 244 5.22 10.44 2.33
C TYR A 244 4.43 10.93 1.12
N GLU A 245 3.80 12.12 1.22
CA GLU A 245 2.91 12.68 0.18
C GLU A 245 1.88 11.70 -0.38
N GLY A 246 1.35 10.81 0.48
CA GLY A 246 0.34 9.81 0.14
C GLY A 246 0.88 8.51 -0.47
N TYR A 247 2.18 8.41 -0.75
CA TYR A 247 2.83 7.18 -1.23
C TYR A 247 3.37 6.37 -0.05
N CYS A 248 3.11 5.06 -0.11
CA CYS A 248 3.56 4.09 0.87
C CYS A 248 4.95 3.57 0.54
N TYR A 249 5.68 3.23 1.57
CA TYR A 249 6.85 2.36 1.49
C TYR A 249 6.60 1.11 2.33
N ASP A 250 7.22 0.01 1.93
CA ASP A 250 7.21 -1.25 2.63
C ASP A 250 8.64 -1.75 2.78
N TYR A 251 9.01 -2.18 3.99
CA TYR A 251 10.40 -2.47 4.32
C TYR A 251 10.49 -3.56 5.38
N GLY A 252 11.28 -4.57 5.09
CA GLY A 252 11.52 -5.66 6.01
C GLY A 252 13.00 -5.95 6.21
N ARG A 253 13.39 -6.15 7.46
CA ARG A 253 14.72 -6.62 7.86
C ARG A 253 14.63 -7.54 9.05
N SER A 254 15.52 -8.51 9.08
CA SER A 254 15.66 -9.38 10.25
C SER A 254 16.81 -8.96 11.12
N VAL A 255 16.55 -8.92 12.43
CA VAL A 255 17.52 -8.66 13.50
C VAL A 255 17.63 -9.93 14.35
N PHE A 256 18.81 -10.22 14.87
CA PHE A 256 19.03 -11.37 15.74
C PHE A 256 19.42 -10.92 17.15
N PHE A 257 18.67 -11.36 18.13
CA PHE A 257 18.98 -11.13 19.55
C PHE A 257 19.76 -12.34 20.09
N GLY A 258 20.97 -12.10 20.60
CA GLY A 258 21.96 -13.09 20.96
C GLY A 258 22.90 -13.41 19.81
N GLU A 259 23.72 -14.45 19.95
CA GLU A 259 24.67 -14.88 18.91
C GLU A 259 23.97 -15.81 17.92
N PRO A 260 23.86 -15.43 16.62
CA PRO A 260 23.31 -16.31 15.59
C PRO A 260 24.27 -17.46 15.26
N ASP A 261 23.73 -18.66 15.16
CA ASP A 261 24.47 -19.83 14.72
C ASP A 261 24.82 -19.81 13.21
N GLU A 262 25.58 -20.79 12.76
CA GLU A 262 25.99 -20.90 11.37
C GLU A 262 24.80 -21.14 10.43
N GLU A 263 23.77 -21.85 10.89
CA GLU A 263 22.56 -22.09 10.10
C GLU A 263 21.80 -20.80 9.87
N TYR A 264 21.59 -19.98 10.89
CA TYR A 264 20.93 -18.69 10.71
C TYR A 264 21.69 -17.75 9.78
N ARG A 265 23.02 -17.69 9.89
CA ARG A 265 23.87 -16.89 9.00
C ARG A 265 23.75 -17.37 7.54
N ARG A 266 23.70 -18.68 7.31
CA ARG A 266 23.48 -19.28 6.01
C ARG A 266 22.09 -18.94 5.45
N VAL A 267 21.05 -19.04 6.28
CA VAL A 267 19.68 -18.69 5.90
C VAL A 267 19.57 -17.22 5.52
N HIS A 268 20.16 -16.32 6.32
CA HIS A 268 20.17 -14.89 6.02
C HIS A 268 20.85 -14.63 4.65
N ALA A 269 22.01 -15.21 4.39
CA ALA A 269 22.71 -15.07 3.13
C ALA A 269 21.87 -15.61 1.95
N LEU A 270 21.13 -16.71 2.15
CA LEU A 270 20.25 -17.30 1.15
C LEU A 270 19.06 -16.42 0.83
N VAL A 271 18.42 -15.81 1.84
CA VAL A 271 17.32 -14.85 1.66
C VAL A 271 17.81 -13.61 0.89
N MET A 272 19.01 -13.11 1.21
CA MET A 272 19.64 -12.01 0.47
C MET A 272 19.88 -12.37 -1.00
N ALA A 273 20.39 -13.58 -1.28
CA ALA A 273 20.60 -14.05 -2.64
C ALA A 273 19.28 -14.22 -3.41
N SER A 274 18.24 -14.69 -2.73
CA SER A 274 16.88 -14.80 -3.28
C SER A 274 16.30 -13.43 -3.63
N GLN A 275 16.47 -12.44 -2.75
CA GLN A 275 16.04 -11.06 -3.02
C GLN A 275 16.76 -10.50 -4.25
N ALA A 276 18.08 -10.66 -4.32
CA ALA A 276 18.88 -10.19 -5.46
C ALA A 276 18.43 -10.84 -6.80
N ALA A 277 18.10 -12.13 -6.79
CA ALA A 277 17.56 -12.83 -7.96
C ALA A 277 16.18 -12.29 -8.37
N GLY A 278 15.30 -12.04 -7.40
CA GLY A 278 13.98 -11.43 -7.63
C GLY A 278 14.10 -10.02 -8.22
N ILE A 279 14.97 -9.18 -7.65
CA ILE A 279 15.24 -7.83 -8.16
C ILE A 279 15.77 -7.88 -9.60
N ALA A 280 16.72 -8.73 -9.89
CA ALA A 280 17.27 -8.88 -11.25
C ALA A 280 16.22 -9.34 -12.27
N ALA A 281 15.23 -10.12 -11.85
CA ALA A 281 14.15 -10.61 -12.70
C ALA A 281 13.04 -9.56 -12.97
N LEU A 282 12.99 -8.45 -12.21
CA LEU A 282 12.05 -7.34 -12.39
C LEU A 282 12.46 -6.42 -13.55
N ARG A 283 12.48 -6.96 -14.75
CA ARG A 283 12.80 -6.23 -15.99
C ARG A 283 11.59 -6.11 -16.89
N ALA A 284 11.48 -5.00 -17.61
CA ALA A 284 10.42 -4.80 -18.60
C ALA A 284 10.37 -5.94 -19.61
N GLY A 285 9.16 -6.43 -19.93
CA GLY A 285 8.90 -7.56 -20.81
C GLY A 285 8.97 -8.94 -20.13
N SER A 286 9.44 -9.05 -18.89
CA SER A 286 9.31 -10.25 -18.05
C SER A 286 7.89 -10.35 -17.48
N THR A 287 7.60 -11.36 -16.65
CA THR A 287 6.30 -11.51 -15.98
C THR A 287 6.43 -11.53 -14.47
N CYS A 288 5.34 -11.22 -13.76
CA CYS A 288 5.27 -11.36 -12.31
C CYS A 288 5.63 -12.77 -11.84
N ALA A 289 5.10 -13.79 -12.53
CA ALA A 289 5.42 -15.20 -12.25
C ALA A 289 6.90 -15.54 -12.43
N ALA A 290 7.56 -14.97 -13.44
CA ALA A 290 8.98 -15.21 -13.67
C ALA A 290 9.85 -14.60 -12.56
N ALA A 291 9.47 -13.45 -12.02
CA ALA A 291 10.17 -12.83 -10.89
C ALA A 291 10.02 -13.66 -9.61
N ASP A 292 8.81 -14.13 -9.28
CA ASP A 292 8.60 -15.07 -8.16
C ASP A 292 9.42 -16.34 -8.33
N ALA A 293 9.39 -16.94 -9.52
CA ALA A 293 10.11 -18.18 -9.79
C ALA A 293 11.63 -18.01 -9.61
N ALA A 294 12.21 -16.89 -10.07
CA ALA A 294 13.65 -16.63 -9.96
C ALA A 294 14.11 -16.55 -8.48
N ALA A 295 13.39 -15.81 -7.65
CA ALA A 295 13.69 -15.68 -6.23
C ALA A 295 13.45 -17.00 -5.48
N ARG A 296 12.33 -17.66 -5.74
CA ARG A 296 11.92 -18.91 -5.11
C ARG A 296 12.89 -20.04 -5.39
N GLN A 297 13.42 -20.12 -6.62
CA GLN A 297 14.37 -21.17 -7.01
C GLN A 297 15.62 -21.14 -6.15
N VAL A 298 16.15 -19.96 -5.81
CA VAL A 298 17.31 -19.83 -4.92
C VAL A 298 17.06 -20.48 -3.55
N ILE A 299 15.89 -20.25 -2.97
CA ILE A 299 15.52 -20.84 -1.68
C ILE A 299 15.30 -22.35 -1.79
N VAL A 300 14.70 -22.82 -2.90
CA VAL A 300 14.51 -24.26 -3.18
C VAL A 300 15.86 -24.96 -3.30
N ASP A 301 16.80 -24.41 -4.07
CA ASP A 301 18.15 -24.98 -4.25
C ASP A 301 18.93 -24.98 -2.94
N GLY A 302 18.65 -24.02 -2.05
CA GLY A 302 19.20 -23.96 -0.70
C GLY A 302 18.62 -25.00 0.26
N GLY A 303 17.58 -25.74 -0.14
CA GLY A 303 16.93 -26.78 0.67
C GLY A 303 15.78 -26.28 1.56
N TYR A 304 15.34 -25.00 1.42
CA TYR A 304 14.32 -24.38 2.26
C TYR A 304 13.00 -24.09 1.52
N GLY A 305 12.76 -24.67 0.34
CA GLY A 305 11.58 -24.41 -0.48
C GLY A 305 10.25 -24.37 0.29
N PRO A 306 9.92 -25.39 1.13
CA PRO A 306 8.69 -25.40 1.91
C PRO A 306 8.57 -24.29 2.95
N ALA A 307 9.66 -23.63 3.32
CA ALA A 307 9.70 -22.53 4.29
C ALA A 307 9.45 -21.14 3.66
N PHE A 308 9.48 -21.04 2.32
CA PHE A 308 9.04 -19.85 1.59
C PHE A 308 7.54 -19.93 1.29
N ARG A 309 6.70 -19.48 2.22
CA ARG A 309 5.28 -19.80 2.32
C ARG A 309 4.33 -18.82 1.65
N HIS A 310 4.82 -17.68 1.17
CA HIS A 310 4.01 -16.63 0.55
C HIS A 310 4.54 -16.26 -0.84
N ARG A 311 3.88 -15.36 -1.53
CA ARG A 311 4.33 -14.77 -2.80
C ARG A 311 5.62 -13.97 -2.58
N LEU A 312 6.37 -13.73 -3.65
CA LEU A 312 7.60 -12.93 -3.58
C LEU A 312 7.34 -11.48 -3.20
N GLY A 313 6.17 -10.93 -3.57
CA GLY A 313 5.84 -9.55 -3.29
C GLY A 313 4.55 -9.10 -3.98
N HIS A 314 4.30 -7.80 -3.94
CA HIS A 314 3.10 -7.18 -4.48
C HIS A 314 3.41 -5.80 -5.08
N GLY A 315 2.52 -5.33 -5.96
CA GLY A 315 2.55 -3.94 -6.39
C GLY A 315 2.34 -3.00 -5.20
N ILE A 316 2.97 -1.84 -5.26
CA ILE A 316 2.90 -0.81 -4.21
C ILE A 316 2.90 0.58 -4.84
N GLY A 317 2.28 1.53 -4.17
CA GLY A 317 2.22 2.93 -4.56
C GLY A 317 1.55 3.78 -3.49
N MET A 318 0.39 4.32 -3.79
CA MET A 318 -0.41 5.03 -2.79
C MET A 318 -1.17 4.06 -1.87
N ASP A 319 -1.47 2.84 -2.31
CA ASP A 319 -1.83 1.73 -1.43
C ASP A 319 -0.62 0.84 -1.20
N VAL A 320 -0.54 0.23 -0.01
CA VAL A 320 0.53 -0.73 0.30
C VAL A 320 0.45 -1.92 -0.65
N HIS A 321 -0.75 -2.49 -0.81
CA HIS A 321 -0.98 -3.59 -1.74
C HIS A 321 -1.75 -3.11 -2.96
N GLU A 322 -1.10 -3.11 -4.11
CA GLU A 322 -1.70 -2.83 -5.42
C GLU A 322 -1.48 -4.04 -6.36
N PRO A 323 -2.46 -4.40 -7.21
CA PRO A 323 -2.19 -5.37 -8.26
C PRO A 323 -1.20 -4.80 -9.30
N PRO A 324 -0.39 -5.67 -9.96
CA PRO A 324 -0.36 -7.13 -9.88
C PRO A 324 0.49 -7.66 -8.72
N PHE A 325 0.52 -9.00 -8.56
CA PHE A 325 1.26 -9.66 -7.49
C PHE A 325 2.40 -10.52 -8.05
N LEU A 326 3.56 -10.50 -7.39
CA LEU A 326 4.68 -11.37 -7.76
C LEU A 326 4.42 -12.78 -7.23
N THR A 327 3.69 -13.57 -8.00
CA THR A 327 3.28 -14.94 -7.64
C THR A 327 3.23 -15.83 -8.87
N ALA A 328 3.39 -17.13 -8.69
CA ALA A 328 3.41 -18.12 -9.77
C ALA A 328 2.18 -18.10 -10.69
N GLY A 329 1.02 -17.64 -10.20
CA GLY A 329 -0.23 -17.56 -10.98
C GLY A 329 -0.40 -16.27 -11.79
N ASP A 330 0.46 -15.25 -11.64
CA ASP A 330 0.28 -13.94 -12.27
C ASP A 330 1.16 -13.79 -13.51
N ALA A 331 0.52 -13.86 -14.69
CA ALA A 331 1.17 -13.72 -15.99
C ALA A 331 1.28 -12.26 -16.48
N THR A 332 0.96 -11.28 -15.63
CA THR A 332 1.08 -9.86 -16.00
C THR A 332 2.48 -9.53 -16.46
N VAL A 333 2.58 -8.93 -17.66
CA VAL A 333 3.85 -8.49 -18.22
C VAL A 333 4.30 -7.21 -17.49
N LEU A 334 5.54 -7.22 -17.05
CA LEU A 334 6.16 -6.10 -16.36
C LEU A 334 6.47 -4.97 -17.33
N ALA A 335 6.15 -3.74 -16.93
CA ALA A 335 6.48 -2.53 -17.67
C ALA A 335 7.34 -1.60 -16.79
N GLU A 336 8.17 -0.77 -17.43
CA GLU A 336 8.96 0.24 -16.72
C GLU A 336 8.05 1.16 -15.90
N GLY A 337 8.50 1.54 -14.70
CA GLY A 337 7.74 2.35 -13.76
C GLY A 337 6.76 1.57 -12.86
N MET A 338 6.53 0.27 -13.09
CA MET A 338 5.86 -0.55 -12.10
C MET A 338 6.74 -0.69 -10.86
N CYS A 339 6.14 -0.56 -9.66
CA CYS A 339 6.83 -0.72 -8.38
C CYS A 339 6.27 -1.91 -7.62
N PHE A 340 7.19 -2.71 -7.02
CA PHE A 340 6.87 -3.92 -6.28
C PHE A 340 7.68 -4.01 -5.00
N THR A 341 7.13 -4.67 -3.97
CA THR A 341 7.96 -5.24 -2.90
C THR A 341 8.67 -6.48 -3.42
N VAL A 342 9.89 -6.72 -2.92
CA VAL A 342 10.65 -7.97 -3.12
C VAL A 342 11.06 -8.46 -1.76
N GLU A 343 10.29 -9.42 -1.22
CA GLU A 343 10.28 -9.80 0.18
C GLU A 343 10.46 -11.30 0.45
N PRO A 344 11.45 -11.97 -0.13
CA PRO A 344 11.61 -13.39 0.13
C PRO A 344 11.84 -13.66 1.62
N SER A 345 11.33 -14.79 2.10
CA SER A 345 11.49 -15.21 3.48
C SER A 345 11.71 -16.70 3.61
N ILE A 346 12.36 -17.08 4.69
CA ILE A 346 12.40 -18.45 5.21
C ILE A 346 11.83 -18.41 6.61
N PHE A 347 10.64 -19.01 6.81
CA PHE A 347 9.96 -19.06 8.11
C PHE A 347 9.74 -20.52 8.53
N MET A 348 10.50 -20.94 9.54
CA MET A 348 10.41 -22.25 10.18
C MET A 348 9.96 -22.07 11.64
N PRO A 349 8.66 -22.32 11.94
CA PRO A 349 8.12 -22.17 13.29
C PRO A 349 8.96 -22.94 14.32
N HIS A 350 9.14 -22.38 15.51
CA HIS A 350 9.95 -22.92 16.60
C HIS A 350 11.45 -23.11 16.29
N GLN A 351 11.94 -22.57 15.19
CA GLN A 351 13.33 -22.71 14.79
C GLN A 351 13.95 -21.34 14.48
N LEU A 352 13.70 -20.84 13.27
CA LEU A 352 14.26 -19.57 12.82
C LEU A 352 13.34 -18.90 11.79
N GLY A 353 13.52 -17.59 11.63
CA GLY A 353 12.85 -16.83 10.56
C GLY A 353 13.72 -15.70 10.06
N CYS A 354 13.69 -15.50 8.76
CA CYS A 354 14.41 -14.41 8.11
C CYS A 354 13.57 -13.85 6.95
N ARG A 355 13.47 -12.51 6.89
CA ARG A 355 12.93 -11.75 5.76
C ARG A 355 13.85 -10.58 5.47
N VAL A 356 14.01 -10.27 4.20
CA VAL A 356 14.58 -9.02 3.72
C VAL A 356 13.67 -8.49 2.63
N GLU A 357 13.31 -7.22 2.70
CA GLU A 357 12.29 -6.61 1.85
C GLU A 357 12.68 -5.20 1.46
N ASP A 358 12.53 -4.88 0.18
CA ASP A 358 12.68 -3.55 -0.37
C ASP A 358 11.63 -3.29 -1.46
N VAL A 359 11.28 -2.02 -1.65
CA VAL A 359 10.51 -1.59 -2.81
C VAL A 359 11.44 -1.40 -3.99
N VAL A 360 11.06 -1.97 -5.13
CA VAL A 360 11.85 -2.04 -6.35
C VAL A 360 11.03 -1.52 -7.52
N VAL A 361 11.59 -0.62 -8.31
CA VAL A 361 10.98 -0.17 -9.57
C VAL A 361 11.50 -1.01 -10.74
N VAL A 362 10.60 -1.42 -11.64
CA VAL A 362 10.92 -2.13 -12.88
C VAL A 362 11.61 -1.19 -13.85
N ARG A 363 12.77 -1.61 -14.37
CA ARG A 363 13.51 -0.92 -15.43
C ARG A 363 13.78 -1.87 -16.61
N ALA A 364 14.29 -1.34 -17.71
CA ALA A 364 14.61 -2.13 -18.90
C ALA A 364 15.61 -3.27 -18.61
N GLY A 365 16.64 -3.00 -17.79
CA GLY A 365 17.75 -3.95 -17.53
C GLY A 365 17.58 -4.81 -16.28
N GLY A 366 16.56 -4.58 -15.45
CA GLY A 366 16.34 -5.23 -14.15
C GLY A 366 15.73 -4.27 -13.16
N GLY A 367 15.37 -4.72 -11.97
CA GLY A 367 14.80 -3.88 -10.93
C GLY A 367 15.83 -2.92 -10.30
N GLU A 368 15.36 -1.75 -9.93
CA GLU A 368 16.12 -0.74 -9.20
C GLU A 368 15.50 -0.58 -7.80
N ALA A 369 16.22 -0.96 -6.74
CA ALA A 369 15.76 -0.76 -5.37
C ALA A 369 15.69 0.74 -5.02
N LEU A 370 14.66 1.15 -4.30
CA LEU A 370 14.44 2.55 -3.95
C LEU A 370 15.14 2.99 -2.67
N THR A 371 15.67 2.05 -1.87
CA THR A 371 16.54 2.29 -0.71
C THR A 371 17.98 1.99 -1.03
N SER A 372 18.90 2.50 -0.21
CA SER A 372 20.36 2.28 -0.37
C SER A 372 20.80 0.86 -0.03
N GLY A 373 19.92 0.06 0.59
CA GLY A 373 20.12 -1.34 0.86
C GLY A 373 21.07 -1.61 2.02
N PHE A 374 20.66 -1.26 3.25
CA PHE A 374 21.30 -1.83 4.44
C PHE A 374 21.06 -3.35 4.46
N GLN A 375 22.10 -4.11 4.15
CA GLN A 375 21.99 -5.55 3.89
C GLN A 375 22.70 -6.42 4.94
N SER A 376 23.35 -5.81 5.92
CA SER A 376 24.06 -6.54 6.96
C SER A 376 23.09 -7.08 8.01
N LEU A 377 23.30 -8.32 8.44
CA LEU A 377 22.59 -8.86 9.60
C LEU A 377 22.95 -8.02 10.84
N HIS A 378 21.94 -7.45 11.47
CA HIS A 378 22.11 -6.76 12.77
C HIS A 378 21.96 -7.76 13.92
N VAL A 379 22.93 -7.74 14.81
CA VAL A 379 22.98 -8.61 16.00
C VAL A 379 22.92 -7.73 17.24
N VAL A 380 21.97 -8.03 18.13
CA VAL A 380 21.83 -7.41 19.45
C VAL A 380 22.49 -8.36 20.44
N ALA A 381 23.70 -7.97 20.87
CA ALA A 381 24.54 -8.77 21.79
C ALA A 381 24.11 -8.63 23.25
#